data_c45bcb3fb1580a970acd8d764e76eb1f
#
_entry.id   c45bcb3fb1580a970acd8d764e76eb1f
#
_cell.length_a   1.000
_cell.length_b   1.000
_cell.length_c   1.000
_cell.angle_alpha   90.00
_cell.angle_beta   90.00
_cell.angle_gamma   90.00
#
_symmetry.space_group_name_H-M   'P 1'
#
loop_
_entity.id
_entity.type
_entity.pdbx_description
1 polymer ?
#
loop_
_entity_poly.entity_id
_entity_poly.type
_entity_poly.pdbx_seq_one_letter_code
_entity_poly.pdbx_strand_id
1 'polypeptide(L)'
;TVLILGSDSNFSGMKKLFSMHGHFEILDKNYWQQKGWNINKYQGTGWGFSDSFIFARAKEKYLELQNDGIPFVLIVETIDTHGPDGYCPKDKIKFYDIRDAFLETDRQISNFVNFIQENKKAPLALGVIGDHYFMGNPPMFANIERHIRNIFIGNVPKIPEEKRNQYISAVDMAPTILQAAGAYWGSSKFGLGTSIFSKDKSLIQRLGKKKYNRYMSAPSKMYQSFY
;
A
#
# COMPACT_ATOMS: atom_id res chain seq x y z
N THR A 1 11.13 11.42 -4.33
CA THR A 1 10.28 10.21 -4.19
C THR A 1 11.06 9.10 -3.51
N VAL A 2 10.48 8.44 -2.51
CA VAL A 2 11.13 7.40 -1.69
C VAL A 2 10.21 6.20 -1.54
N LEU A 3 10.76 4.99 -1.70
CA LEU A 3 10.12 3.72 -1.38
C LEU A 3 10.88 3.04 -0.24
N ILE A 4 10.20 2.73 0.85
CA ILE A 4 10.74 2.01 2.01
C ILE A 4 10.05 0.68 2.15
N LEU A 5 10.82 -0.39 2.25
CA LEU A 5 10.30 -1.75 2.43
C LEU A 5 11.29 -2.63 3.20
N GLY A 6 10.76 -3.69 3.82
CA GLY A 6 11.56 -4.69 4.55
C GLY A 6 12.05 -5.82 3.67
N SER A 7 11.41 -6.06 2.54
CA SER A 7 11.67 -7.14 1.60
C SER A 7 12.72 -6.75 0.53
N ASP A 8 13.08 -7.70 -0.33
CA ASP A 8 13.96 -7.47 -1.47
C ASP A 8 13.14 -6.89 -2.64
N SER A 9 13.44 -5.65 -3.04
CA SER A 9 12.76 -4.96 -4.13
C SER A 9 12.97 -5.57 -5.53
N ASN A 10 13.90 -6.49 -5.69
CA ASN A 10 14.04 -7.25 -6.94
C ASN A 10 12.88 -8.23 -7.15
N PHE A 11 12.18 -8.62 -6.07
CA PHE A 11 11.01 -9.48 -6.17
C PHE A 11 9.92 -8.82 -7.02
N SER A 12 9.32 -9.59 -7.91
CA SER A 12 8.24 -9.16 -8.85
C SER A 12 8.56 -7.93 -9.70
N GLY A 13 9.85 -7.59 -9.87
CA GLY A 13 10.26 -6.46 -10.71
C GLY A 13 9.98 -5.08 -10.11
N MET A 14 9.67 -4.98 -8.83
CA MET A 14 9.35 -3.73 -8.13
C MET A 14 10.46 -2.71 -8.27
N LYS A 15 11.73 -3.10 -8.03
CA LYS A 15 12.89 -2.21 -8.21
C LYS A 15 12.95 -1.62 -9.61
N LYS A 16 12.74 -2.43 -10.64
CA LYS A 16 12.74 -1.97 -12.04
C LYS A 16 11.62 -0.96 -12.26
N LEU A 17 10.40 -1.26 -11.79
CA LEU A 17 9.26 -0.36 -11.92
C LEU A 17 9.54 1.02 -11.31
N PHE A 18 9.92 1.08 -10.05
CA PHE A 18 10.12 2.33 -9.34
C PHE A 18 11.37 3.11 -9.79
N SER A 19 12.42 2.42 -10.22
CA SER A 19 13.61 3.08 -10.79
C SER A 19 13.34 3.72 -12.14
N MET A 20 12.49 3.09 -12.98
CA MET A 20 12.16 3.59 -14.32
C MET A 20 11.06 4.65 -14.31
N HIS A 21 10.20 4.65 -13.30
CA HIS A 21 9.04 5.54 -13.21
C HIS A 21 9.12 6.41 -11.95
N GLY A 22 9.79 7.57 -12.07
CA GLY A 22 9.86 8.58 -11.01
C GLY A 22 11.16 8.61 -10.22
N HIS A 23 12.19 7.83 -10.60
CA HIS A 23 13.51 7.83 -9.97
C HIS A 23 13.45 7.72 -8.44
N PHE A 24 12.70 6.74 -7.94
CA PHE A 24 12.56 6.54 -6.52
C PHE A 24 13.90 6.16 -5.85
N GLU A 25 14.22 6.79 -4.73
CA GLU A 25 15.18 6.27 -3.76
C GLU A 25 14.56 5.01 -3.14
N ILE A 26 15.21 3.86 -3.29
CA ILE A 26 14.69 2.57 -2.82
C ILE A 26 15.48 2.12 -1.61
N LEU A 27 14.83 2.07 -0.46
CA LEU A 27 15.37 1.69 0.83
C LEU A 27 14.82 0.30 1.21
N ASP A 28 15.38 -0.73 0.60
CA ASP A 28 14.95 -2.12 0.71
C ASP A 28 15.83 -2.96 1.66
N LYS A 29 15.55 -4.24 1.78
CA LYS A 29 16.33 -5.21 2.58
C LYS A 29 17.82 -5.11 2.31
N ASN A 30 18.24 -5.03 1.04
CA ASN A 30 19.65 -5.00 0.65
C ASN A 30 20.30 -3.67 1.08
N TYR A 31 19.58 -2.55 0.92
CA TYR A 31 20.02 -1.25 1.40
C TYR A 31 20.25 -1.26 2.92
N TRP A 32 19.29 -1.78 3.71
CA TRP A 32 19.41 -1.81 5.17
C TRP A 32 20.58 -2.68 5.63
N GLN A 33 20.79 -3.83 5.00
CA GLN A 33 21.94 -4.69 5.30
C GLN A 33 23.28 -4.01 4.98
N GLN A 34 23.38 -3.30 3.85
CA GLN A 34 24.57 -2.50 3.50
C GLN A 34 24.83 -1.37 4.48
N LYS A 35 23.80 -0.82 5.13
CA LYS A 35 23.91 0.16 6.20
C LYS A 35 24.26 -0.47 7.57
N GLY A 36 24.53 -1.78 7.62
CA GLY A 36 24.95 -2.48 8.83
C GLY A 36 23.81 -2.98 9.72
N TRP A 37 22.54 -2.91 9.26
CA TRP A 37 21.44 -3.45 10.03
C TRP A 37 21.40 -4.98 9.98
N ASN A 38 21.36 -5.60 11.14
CA ASN A 38 21.33 -7.07 11.25
C ASN A 38 19.88 -7.58 11.13
N ILE A 39 19.58 -8.23 10.03
CA ILE A 39 18.26 -8.77 9.77
C ILE A 39 17.80 -9.76 10.84
N ASN A 40 18.69 -10.58 11.40
CA ASN A 40 18.33 -11.57 12.42
C ASN A 40 17.81 -10.92 13.72
N LYS A 41 18.23 -9.69 13.99
CA LYS A 41 17.76 -8.91 15.16
C LYS A 41 16.39 -8.25 14.91
N TYR A 42 16.07 -7.93 13.65
CA TYR A 42 14.88 -7.16 13.26
C TYR A 42 14.03 -7.91 12.24
N GLN A 43 14.14 -9.24 12.24
CA GLN A 43 13.41 -10.09 11.31
C GLN A 43 11.90 -10.05 11.62
N GLY A 44 11.11 -9.89 10.56
CA GLY A 44 9.67 -10.09 10.56
C GLY A 44 9.31 -11.48 10.03
N THR A 45 8.53 -11.51 8.97
CA THR A 45 8.29 -12.74 8.19
C THR A 45 9.59 -13.20 7.51
N GLY A 46 9.62 -14.39 6.95
CA GLY A 46 10.77 -14.89 6.18
C GLY A 46 11.21 -14.01 5.00
N TRP A 47 10.45 -12.97 4.66
CA TRP A 47 10.70 -12.06 3.54
C TRP A 47 11.73 -10.97 3.85
N GLY A 48 11.85 -10.53 5.10
CA GLY A 48 12.78 -9.45 5.40
C GLY A 48 12.67 -8.84 6.80
N PHE A 49 12.94 -7.55 6.90
CA PHE A 49 12.79 -6.78 8.12
C PHE A 49 11.32 -6.61 8.50
N SER A 50 11.03 -6.62 9.81
CA SER A 50 9.67 -6.46 10.34
C SER A 50 9.09 -5.07 10.08
N ASP A 51 7.76 -4.97 10.12
CA ASP A 51 7.05 -3.70 10.00
C ASP A 51 7.48 -2.70 11.07
N SER A 52 7.76 -3.16 12.30
CA SER A 52 8.25 -2.28 13.38
C SER A 52 9.59 -1.61 13.04
N PHE A 53 10.50 -2.34 12.40
CA PHE A 53 11.75 -1.77 11.89
C PHE A 53 11.47 -0.76 10.78
N ILE A 54 10.63 -1.13 9.82
CA ILE A 54 10.30 -0.30 8.67
C ILE A 54 9.61 1.00 9.09
N PHE A 55 8.64 0.95 10.00
CA PHE A 55 8.00 2.18 10.50
C PHE A 55 8.97 3.08 11.28
N ALA A 56 9.93 2.52 12.01
CA ALA A 56 10.96 3.32 12.66
C ALA A 56 11.81 4.09 11.62
N ARG A 57 12.25 3.42 10.56
CA ARG A 57 13.02 4.04 9.46
C ARG A 57 12.17 5.03 8.67
N ALA A 58 10.90 4.72 8.44
CA ALA A 58 9.97 5.61 7.75
C ALA A 58 9.72 6.92 8.53
N LYS A 59 9.65 6.87 9.86
CA LYS A 59 9.56 8.07 10.70
C LYS A 59 10.80 8.98 10.56
N GLU A 60 11.97 8.40 10.59
CA GLU A 60 13.23 9.15 10.39
C GLU A 60 13.27 9.80 9.00
N LYS A 61 12.97 9.03 7.97
CA LYS A 61 12.96 9.53 6.58
C LYS A 61 11.89 10.60 6.37
N TYR A 62 10.72 10.44 7.00
CA TYR A 62 9.67 11.46 6.93
C TYR A 62 10.13 12.80 7.51
N LEU A 63 10.80 12.79 8.67
CA LEU A 63 11.33 14.03 9.27
C LEU A 63 12.43 14.66 8.41
N GLU A 64 13.30 13.85 7.81
CA GLU A 64 14.32 14.31 6.85
C GLU A 64 13.65 15.03 5.67
N LEU A 65 12.68 14.38 5.00
CA LEU A 65 11.97 14.94 3.86
C LEU A 65 11.18 16.22 4.20
N GLN A 66 10.65 16.31 5.42
CA GLN A 66 9.98 17.53 5.92
C GLN A 66 10.96 18.70 6.07
N ASN A 67 12.20 18.41 6.44
CA ASN A 67 13.24 19.44 6.62
C ASN A 67 13.77 19.96 5.31
N ASP A 68 13.74 19.17 4.24
CA ASP A 68 14.16 19.59 2.90
C ASP A 68 13.22 20.66 2.28
N GLY A 69 11.98 20.76 2.79
CA GLY A 69 11.02 21.79 2.41
C GLY A 69 10.47 21.67 0.99
N ILE A 70 10.73 20.57 0.29
CA ILE A 70 10.22 20.28 -1.06
C ILE A 70 9.09 19.24 -1.03
N PRO A 71 8.13 19.31 -1.96
CA PRO A 71 7.11 18.28 -2.07
C PRO A 71 7.71 16.89 -2.29
N PHE A 72 7.20 15.88 -1.59
CA PHE A 72 7.69 14.51 -1.68
C PHE A 72 6.56 13.48 -1.74
N VAL A 73 6.89 12.29 -2.24
CA VAL A 73 6.09 11.08 -2.12
C VAL A 73 6.92 10.06 -1.34
N LEU A 74 6.36 9.59 -0.24
CA LEU A 74 6.93 8.53 0.58
C LEU A 74 6.00 7.33 0.55
N ILE A 75 6.47 6.20 0.03
CA ILE A 75 5.76 4.94 0.02
C ILE A 75 6.40 4.02 1.06
N VAL A 76 5.59 3.44 1.93
CA VAL A 76 6.02 2.49 2.95
C VAL A 76 5.25 1.19 2.72
N GLU A 77 5.96 0.11 2.43
CA GLU A 77 5.38 -1.23 2.24
C GLU A 77 5.56 -2.05 3.51
N THR A 78 4.46 -2.60 4.01
CA THR A 78 4.43 -3.52 5.15
C THR A 78 4.42 -4.96 4.69
N ILE A 79 4.93 -5.90 5.51
CA ILE A 79 5.09 -7.31 5.13
C ILE A 79 4.65 -8.28 6.24
N ASP A 80 4.50 -7.83 7.47
CA ASP A 80 4.24 -8.73 8.60
C ASP A 80 2.88 -9.42 8.54
N THR A 81 1.93 -8.93 7.74
CA THR A 81 0.66 -9.59 7.45
C THR A 81 0.73 -10.61 6.32
N HIS A 82 1.91 -10.82 5.70
CA HIS A 82 2.06 -11.79 4.61
C HIS A 82 1.89 -13.23 5.11
N GLY A 83 1.03 -13.98 4.38
CA GLY A 83 0.75 -15.39 4.73
C GLY A 83 1.95 -16.34 4.60
N PRO A 84 1.82 -17.57 5.14
CA PRO A 84 0.60 -18.12 5.76
C PRO A 84 0.33 -17.63 7.19
N ASP A 85 1.38 -17.42 8.01
CA ASP A 85 1.22 -17.21 9.45
C ASP A 85 1.41 -15.74 9.86
N GLY A 86 2.02 -14.93 8.99
CA GLY A 86 2.40 -13.58 9.31
C GLY A 86 3.52 -13.51 10.35
N TYR A 87 3.75 -12.32 10.90
CA TYR A 87 4.68 -12.12 11.99
C TYR A 87 4.06 -11.23 13.07
N CYS A 88 4.19 -11.68 14.31
CA CYS A 88 3.85 -10.90 15.50
C CYS A 88 4.92 -11.11 16.57
N PRO A 89 5.43 -10.05 17.23
CA PRO A 89 6.34 -10.19 18.37
C PRO A 89 5.73 -11.08 19.46
N LYS A 90 6.55 -11.92 20.10
CA LYS A 90 6.10 -12.93 21.07
C LYS A 90 5.29 -12.34 22.23
N ASP A 91 5.63 -11.14 22.67
CA ASP A 91 4.93 -10.41 23.75
C ASP A 91 3.57 -9.84 23.32
N LYS A 92 3.22 -9.89 22.03
CA LYS A 92 1.95 -9.41 21.45
C LYS A 92 1.01 -10.53 21.01
N ILE A 93 1.47 -11.77 21.04
CA ILE A 93 0.67 -12.93 20.62
C ILE A 93 -0.50 -13.16 21.57
N LYS A 94 -1.71 -13.31 21.02
CA LYS A 94 -2.96 -13.58 21.75
C LYS A 94 -3.71 -14.78 21.20
N PHE A 95 -3.73 -14.96 19.89
CA PHE A 95 -4.56 -15.95 19.19
C PHE A 95 -3.73 -17.09 18.61
N TYR A 96 -2.40 -16.92 18.50
CA TYR A 96 -1.49 -17.89 17.88
C TYR A 96 -1.83 -18.20 16.42
N ASP A 97 -2.30 -17.21 15.69
CA ASP A 97 -2.58 -17.27 14.26
C ASP A 97 -2.41 -15.89 13.59
N ILE A 98 -2.71 -15.81 12.31
CA ILE A 98 -2.55 -14.60 11.49
C ILE A 98 -3.27 -13.34 12.04
N ARG A 99 -4.27 -13.51 12.91
CA ARG A 99 -4.95 -12.38 13.58
C ARG A 99 -3.98 -11.53 14.39
N ASP A 100 -2.99 -12.16 15.02
CA ASP A 100 -2.00 -11.45 15.82
C ASP A 100 -1.15 -10.51 14.93
N ALA A 101 -0.77 -10.96 13.74
CA ALA A 101 -0.07 -10.12 12.77
C ALA A 101 -0.93 -8.94 12.29
N PHE A 102 -2.21 -9.18 11.96
CA PHE A 102 -3.12 -8.10 11.55
C PHE A 102 -3.32 -7.06 12.65
N LEU A 103 -3.55 -7.49 13.89
CA LEU A 103 -3.75 -6.58 15.02
C LEU A 103 -2.50 -5.75 15.33
N GLU A 104 -1.33 -6.37 15.27
CA GLU A 104 -0.07 -5.68 15.52
C GLU A 104 0.26 -4.70 14.39
N THR A 105 0.09 -5.08 13.13
CA THR A 105 0.30 -4.18 11.99
C THR A 105 -0.69 -3.01 12.03
N ASP A 106 -1.97 -3.24 12.33
CA ASP A 106 -2.97 -2.17 12.48
C ASP A 106 -2.56 -1.16 13.57
N ARG A 107 -2.09 -1.64 14.72
CA ARG A 107 -1.56 -0.81 15.81
C ARG A 107 -0.35 0.02 15.35
N GLN A 108 0.56 -0.59 14.60
CA GLN A 108 1.76 0.08 14.09
C GLN A 108 1.41 1.14 13.04
N ILE A 109 0.47 0.83 12.11
CA ILE A 109 -0.06 1.79 11.14
C ILE A 109 -0.70 2.99 11.87
N SER A 110 -1.54 2.73 12.88
CA SER A 110 -2.18 3.79 13.66
C SER A 110 -1.16 4.71 14.34
N ASN A 111 -0.13 4.13 14.95
CA ASN A 111 0.96 4.89 15.56
C ASN A 111 1.76 5.71 14.53
N PHE A 112 1.96 5.18 13.34
CA PHE A 112 2.66 5.88 12.27
C PHE A 112 1.82 7.03 11.71
N VAL A 113 0.52 6.80 11.49
CA VAL A 113 -0.42 7.86 11.05
C VAL A 113 -0.46 9.00 12.07
N ASN A 114 -0.58 8.70 13.36
CA ASN A 114 -0.58 9.71 14.42
C ASN A 114 0.74 10.51 14.42
N PHE A 115 1.87 9.80 14.36
CA PHE A 115 3.18 10.45 14.29
C PHE A 115 3.28 11.42 13.09
N ILE A 116 2.82 11.02 11.91
CA ILE A 116 2.83 11.87 10.72
C ILE A 116 1.92 13.10 10.91
N GLN A 117 0.73 12.92 11.47
CA GLN A 117 -0.19 14.03 11.72
C GLN A 117 0.34 15.05 12.73
N GLU A 118 1.01 14.58 13.78
CA GLU A 118 1.62 15.42 14.80
C GLU A 118 2.86 16.19 14.29
N ASN A 119 3.59 15.62 13.32
CA ASN A 119 4.85 16.18 12.82
C ASN A 119 4.74 16.84 11.44
N LYS A 120 3.55 16.94 10.84
CA LYS A 120 3.39 17.57 9.53
C LYS A 120 3.66 19.08 9.57
N LYS A 121 4.46 19.57 8.62
CA LYS A 121 4.77 21.00 8.44
C LYS A 121 4.07 21.63 7.23
N ALA A 122 3.43 20.82 6.39
CA ALA A 122 2.78 21.23 5.15
C ALA A 122 1.48 20.44 4.94
N PRO A 123 0.61 20.83 3.97
CA PRO A 123 -0.55 20.03 3.59
C PRO A 123 -0.14 18.59 3.27
N LEU A 124 -0.90 17.63 3.81
CA LEU A 124 -0.60 16.21 3.72
C LEU A 124 -1.78 15.46 3.13
N ALA A 125 -1.53 14.63 2.12
CA ALA A 125 -2.40 13.55 1.69
C ALA A 125 -1.76 12.22 2.09
N LEU A 126 -2.46 11.41 2.88
CA LEU A 126 -2.00 10.10 3.34
C LEU A 126 -2.99 9.03 2.91
N GLY A 127 -2.49 7.95 2.29
CA GLY A 127 -3.27 6.77 1.92
C GLY A 127 -2.77 5.53 2.69
N VAL A 128 -3.68 4.78 3.30
CA VAL A 128 -3.45 3.41 3.78
C VAL A 128 -4.22 2.49 2.85
N ILE A 129 -3.51 1.64 2.11
CA ILE A 129 -4.07 0.88 0.99
C ILE A 129 -3.66 -0.57 1.14
N GLY A 130 -4.63 -1.48 1.13
CA GLY A 130 -4.35 -2.91 0.98
C GLY A 130 -4.07 -3.23 -0.49
N ASP A 131 -3.06 -4.04 -0.73
CA ASP A 131 -2.61 -4.42 -2.08
C ASP A 131 -3.53 -5.48 -2.72
N HIS A 132 -3.89 -6.51 -1.96
CA HIS A 132 -4.78 -7.60 -2.39
C HIS A 132 -5.46 -8.30 -1.22
N TYR A 133 -6.38 -9.21 -1.50
CA TYR A 133 -6.94 -10.10 -0.48
C TYR A 133 -5.86 -11.01 0.10
N PHE A 134 -5.97 -11.30 1.39
CA PHE A 134 -5.12 -12.31 2.01
C PHE A 134 -5.18 -13.62 1.22
N MET A 135 -4.01 -14.12 0.82
CA MET A 135 -3.87 -15.38 0.10
C MET A 135 -4.03 -16.54 1.07
N GLY A 136 -4.98 -17.39 0.81
CA GLY A 136 -5.32 -18.50 1.70
C GLY A 136 -6.76 -18.41 2.19
N ASN A 137 -7.17 -19.43 2.92
CA ASN A 137 -8.55 -19.56 3.42
C ASN A 137 -8.58 -20.00 4.89
N PRO A 138 -7.95 -19.24 5.80
CA PRO A 138 -7.98 -19.61 7.21
C PRO A 138 -9.42 -19.59 7.72
N PRO A 139 -9.74 -20.42 8.75
CA PRO A 139 -11.11 -20.59 9.26
C PRO A 139 -11.82 -19.28 9.61
N MET A 140 -11.07 -18.26 10.08
CA MET A 140 -11.63 -16.95 10.42
C MET A 140 -12.21 -16.18 9.23
N PHE A 141 -11.83 -16.54 8.01
CA PHE A 141 -12.35 -15.92 6.77
C PHE A 141 -13.44 -16.77 6.11
N ALA A 142 -13.81 -17.90 6.72
CA ALA A 142 -14.88 -18.73 6.19
C ALA A 142 -16.22 -17.97 6.26
N ASN A 143 -16.97 -18.01 5.16
CA ASN A 143 -18.33 -17.45 5.07
C ASN A 143 -18.42 -15.93 5.24
N ILE A 144 -17.32 -15.17 5.09
CA ILE A 144 -17.36 -13.72 5.07
C ILE A 144 -17.00 -13.18 3.68
N GLU A 145 -17.65 -12.10 3.25
CA GLU A 145 -17.22 -11.36 2.07
C GLU A 145 -15.95 -10.57 2.40
N ARG A 146 -14.87 -10.83 1.66
CA ARG A 146 -13.58 -10.19 1.89
C ARG A 146 -13.53 -8.84 1.20
N HIS A 147 -12.98 -7.86 1.92
CA HIS A 147 -12.78 -6.51 1.41
C HIS A 147 -11.34 -6.06 1.66
N ILE A 148 -10.80 -5.29 0.73
CA ILE A 148 -9.55 -4.56 0.91
C ILE A 148 -9.91 -3.22 1.56
N ARG A 149 -9.20 -2.86 2.62
CA ARG A 149 -9.36 -1.56 3.27
C ARG A 149 -8.53 -0.51 2.55
N ASN A 150 -9.17 0.61 2.20
CA ASN A 150 -8.51 1.79 1.66
C ASN A 150 -8.97 3.01 2.45
N ILE A 151 -8.02 3.74 3.03
CA ILE A 151 -8.29 4.92 3.88
C ILE A 151 -7.46 6.07 3.35
N PHE A 152 -8.09 7.22 3.16
CA PHE A 152 -7.42 8.47 2.77
C PHE A 152 -7.65 9.52 3.85
N ILE A 153 -6.58 10.19 4.28
CA ILE A 153 -6.57 11.12 5.42
C ILE A 153 -5.85 12.41 5.01
N GLY A 154 -6.29 13.52 5.59
CA GLY A 154 -5.64 14.83 5.42
C GLY A 154 -6.23 15.65 4.28
N ASN A 155 -5.37 16.32 3.52
CA ASN A 155 -5.78 17.22 2.45
C ASN A 155 -6.12 16.47 1.15
N VAL A 156 -7.20 15.68 1.20
CA VAL A 156 -7.69 14.89 0.08
C VAL A 156 -9.10 15.31 -0.32
N PRO A 157 -9.51 15.15 -1.60
CA PRO A 157 -10.88 15.44 -2.01
C PRO A 157 -11.90 14.58 -1.25
N LYS A 158 -13.12 15.08 -1.11
CA LYS A 158 -14.22 14.28 -0.55
C LYS A 158 -14.63 13.17 -1.50
N ILE A 159 -14.83 11.97 -0.96
CA ILE A 159 -15.46 10.88 -1.70
C ILE A 159 -16.96 11.25 -1.87
N PRO A 160 -17.48 11.31 -3.10
CA PRO A 160 -18.89 11.55 -3.35
C PRO A 160 -19.77 10.51 -2.66
N GLU A 161 -20.94 10.91 -2.14
CA GLU A 161 -21.83 10.01 -1.40
C GLU A 161 -22.25 8.79 -2.22
N GLU A 162 -22.50 8.98 -3.50
CA GLU A 162 -22.84 7.92 -4.44
C GLU A 162 -21.70 6.90 -4.71
N LYS A 163 -20.47 7.22 -4.26
CA LYS A 163 -19.31 6.31 -4.34
C LYS A 163 -19.11 5.47 -3.08
N ARG A 164 -19.68 5.89 -1.98
CA ARG A 164 -19.64 5.12 -0.74
C ARG A 164 -20.34 3.79 -0.96
N ASN A 165 -19.80 2.71 -0.44
CA ASN A 165 -20.33 1.37 -0.59
C ASN A 165 -20.41 0.85 -2.04
N GLN A 166 -19.69 1.47 -2.97
CA GLN A 166 -19.56 0.97 -4.34
C GLN A 166 -18.29 0.13 -4.50
N TYR A 167 -18.36 -0.86 -5.42
CA TYR A 167 -17.16 -1.59 -5.79
C TYR A 167 -16.16 -0.67 -6.50
N ILE A 168 -14.91 -0.78 -6.06
CA ILE A 168 -13.73 -0.22 -6.71
C ILE A 168 -12.76 -1.35 -7.01
N SER A 169 -11.77 -1.09 -7.83
CA SER A 169 -10.78 -2.09 -8.24
C SER A 169 -9.36 -1.52 -8.16
N ALA A 170 -8.35 -2.40 -8.20
CA ALA A 170 -6.95 -1.99 -8.12
C ALA A 170 -6.58 -0.95 -9.18
N VAL A 171 -7.15 -1.02 -10.40
CA VAL A 171 -6.88 -0.03 -11.44
C VAL A 171 -7.38 1.38 -11.10
N ASP A 172 -8.33 1.51 -10.17
CA ASP A 172 -8.86 2.80 -9.73
C ASP A 172 -7.91 3.50 -8.74
N MET A 173 -6.92 2.78 -8.19
CA MET A 173 -5.99 3.34 -7.20
C MET A 173 -5.03 4.35 -7.81
N ALA A 174 -4.51 4.12 -9.01
CA ALA A 174 -3.58 5.06 -9.65
C ALA A 174 -4.18 6.47 -9.82
N PRO A 175 -5.34 6.66 -10.49
CA PRO A 175 -5.96 7.99 -10.58
C PRO A 175 -6.39 8.54 -9.21
N THR A 176 -6.75 7.69 -8.25
CA THR A 176 -7.12 8.11 -6.90
C THR A 176 -5.92 8.67 -6.15
N ILE A 177 -4.80 7.98 -6.14
CA ILE A 177 -3.56 8.42 -5.47
C ILE A 177 -3.04 9.71 -6.09
N LEU A 178 -3.02 9.78 -7.42
CA LEU A 178 -2.59 11.00 -8.12
C LEU A 178 -3.46 12.20 -7.75
N GLN A 179 -4.78 12.02 -7.72
CA GLN A 179 -5.70 13.10 -7.34
C GLN A 179 -5.62 13.45 -5.86
N ALA A 180 -5.41 12.46 -4.97
CA ALA A 180 -5.13 12.70 -3.55
C ALA A 180 -3.87 13.54 -3.35
N ALA A 181 -2.84 13.30 -4.15
CA ALA A 181 -1.60 14.06 -4.17
C ALA A 181 -1.72 15.46 -4.80
N GLY A 182 -2.92 15.85 -5.27
CA GLY A 182 -3.18 17.15 -5.88
C GLY A 182 -2.85 17.23 -7.37
N ALA A 183 -2.52 16.12 -8.03
CA ALA A 183 -2.29 16.11 -9.47
C ALA A 183 -3.60 16.34 -10.24
N TYR A 184 -3.51 17.14 -11.30
CA TYR A 184 -4.64 17.44 -12.17
C TYR A 184 -4.24 17.24 -13.64
N TRP A 185 -5.04 16.47 -14.38
CA TRP A 185 -4.81 16.17 -15.81
C TRP A 185 -6.07 16.32 -16.67
N GLY A 186 -7.05 17.10 -16.21
CA GLY A 186 -8.28 17.39 -16.94
C GLY A 186 -9.27 16.22 -17.03
N SER A 187 -9.08 15.14 -16.29
CA SER A 187 -9.92 13.94 -16.32
C SER A 187 -10.01 13.31 -14.94
N SER A 188 -11.05 12.51 -14.71
CA SER A 188 -11.16 11.61 -13.56
C SER A 188 -10.52 10.24 -13.82
N LYS A 189 -10.09 9.95 -15.06
CA LYS A 189 -9.61 8.66 -15.52
C LYS A 189 -8.12 8.68 -15.81
N PHE A 190 -7.47 7.57 -15.49
CA PHE A 190 -6.10 7.31 -15.89
C PHE A 190 -5.97 5.81 -16.22
N GLY A 191 -5.60 5.49 -17.47
CA GLY A 191 -5.66 4.13 -17.99
C GLY A 191 -7.09 3.55 -17.91
N LEU A 192 -7.23 2.38 -17.32
CA LEU A 192 -8.53 1.74 -17.08
C LEU A 192 -9.24 2.24 -15.82
N GLY A 193 -8.55 2.93 -14.94
CA GLY A 193 -9.04 3.35 -13.64
C GLY A 193 -9.82 4.67 -13.67
N THR A 194 -10.66 4.85 -12.67
CA THR A 194 -11.41 6.08 -12.42
C THR A 194 -11.25 6.46 -10.94
N SER A 195 -10.84 7.68 -10.65
CA SER A 195 -10.67 8.14 -9.27
C SER A 195 -11.94 8.00 -8.44
N ILE A 196 -11.79 7.52 -7.20
CA ILE A 196 -12.92 7.43 -6.24
C ILE A 196 -13.42 8.80 -5.79
N PHE A 197 -12.65 9.85 -5.97
CA PHE A 197 -13.05 11.23 -5.67
C PHE A 197 -13.93 11.86 -6.75
N SER A 198 -14.10 11.17 -7.89
CA SER A 198 -14.96 11.60 -8.99
C SER A 198 -16.35 10.99 -8.88
N LYS A 199 -17.36 11.65 -9.46
CA LYS A 199 -18.72 11.10 -9.63
C LYS A 199 -18.82 10.09 -10.76
N ASP A 200 -17.79 10.01 -11.62
CA ASP A 200 -17.80 9.10 -12.78
C ASP A 200 -17.78 7.63 -12.35
N LYS A 201 -18.57 6.82 -13.04
CA LYS A 201 -18.60 5.38 -12.79
C LYS A 201 -17.28 4.72 -13.23
N SER A 202 -16.67 3.95 -12.32
CA SER A 202 -15.50 3.14 -12.62
C SER A 202 -15.83 1.98 -13.59
N LEU A 203 -14.81 1.32 -14.09
CA LEU A 203 -14.99 0.19 -15.02
C LEU A 203 -15.79 -0.95 -14.37
N ILE A 204 -15.49 -1.30 -13.12
CA ILE A 204 -16.24 -2.33 -12.40
C ILE A 204 -17.70 -1.93 -12.14
N GLN A 205 -17.97 -0.65 -11.86
CA GLN A 205 -19.33 -0.14 -11.69
C GLN A 205 -20.15 -0.15 -13.00
N ARG A 206 -19.50 0.05 -14.15
CA ARG A 206 -20.15 -0.01 -15.47
C ARG A 206 -20.43 -1.43 -15.95
N LEU A 207 -19.51 -2.35 -15.70
CA LEU A 207 -19.57 -3.72 -16.19
C LEU A 207 -20.28 -4.67 -15.22
N GLY A 208 -20.27 -4.36 -13.94
CA GLY A 208 -20.59 -5.28 -12.84
C GLY A 208 -19.46 -6.26 -12.55
N LYS A 209 -19.36 -6.72 -11.29
CA LYS A 209 -18.27 -7.56 -10.77
C LYS A 209 -17.96 -8.79 -11.66
N LYS A 210 -19.00 -9.54 -12.06
CA LYS A 210 -18.83 -10.77 -12.85
C LYS A 210 -18.18 -10.53 -14.22
N LYS A 211 -18.67 -9.53 -14.96
CA LYS A 211 -18.16 -9.20 -16.30
C LYS A 211 -16.77 -8.55 -16.21
N TYR A 212 -16.56 -7.68 -15.21
CA TYR A 212 -15.28 -7.07 -14.94
C TYR A 212 -14.21 -8.15 -14.70
N ASN A 213 -14.44 -9.08 -13.75
CA ASN A 213 -13.48 -10.14 -13.44
C ASN A 213 -13.18 -11.01 -14.66
N ARG A 214 -14.19 -11.37 -15.46
CA ARG A 214 -13.98 -12.12 -16.68
C ARG A 214 -13.05 -11.42 -17.68
N TYR A 215 -13.19 -10.09 -17.82
CA TYR A 215 -12.33 -9.32 -18.74
C TYR A 215 -10.92 -9.14 -18.19
N MET A 216 -10.79 -8.87 -16.91
CA MET A 216 -9.47 -8.68 -16.28
C MET A 216 -8.66 -9.99 -16.20
N SER A 217 -9.32 -11.14 -16.16
CA SER A 217 -8.66 -12.46 -16.17
C SER A 217 -8.45 -13.01 -17.60
N ALA A 218 -8.95 -12.33 -18.63
CA ALA A 218 -8.81 -12.83 -19.99
C ALA A 218 -7.37 -12.69 -20.49
N PRO A 219 -6.82 -13.72 -21.18
CA PRO A 219 -5.52 -13.61 -21.82
C PRO A 219 -5.51 -12.46 -22.84
N SER A 220 -4.45 -11.67 -22.82
CA SER A 220 -4.23 -10.59 -23.78
C SER A 220 -3.01 -10.89 -24.64
N LYS A 221 -3.18 -11.06 -25.94
CA LYS A 221 -2.06 -11.23 -26.88
C LYS A 221 -1.11 -10.04 -26.85
N MET A 222 -1.64 -8.83 -26.73
CA MET A 222 -0.86 -7.62 -26.61
C MET A 222 -0.01 -7.64 -25.33
N TYR A 223 -0.61 -7.97 -24.17
CA TYR A 223 0.12 -8.05 -22.90
C TYR A 223 1.20 -9.14 -22.96
N GLN A 224 0.87 -10.31 -23.51
CA GLN A 224 1.83 -11.41 -23.67
C GLN A 224 3.03 -11.06 -24.57
N SER A 225 2.89 -10.08 -25.49
CA SER A 225 3.99 -9.65 -26.36
C SER A 225 5.02 -8.77 -25.66
N PHE A 226 4.79 -8.36 -24.41
CA PHE A 226 5.76 -7.60 -23.60
C PHE A 226 6.70 -8.49 -22.79
N TYR A 227 6.44 -9.78 -22.74
CA TYR A 227 7.23 -10.80 -22.03
C TYR A 227 7.65 -11.91 -22.98
#